data_b2e0bd1c40194e36f813bcd4b1ad959d
#
_entry.id   b2e0bd1c40194e36f813bcd4b1ad959d
#
_cell.length_a   1.000
_cell.length_b   1.000
_cell.length_c   1.000
_cell.angle_alpha   90.00
_cell.angle_beta   90.00
_cell.angle_gamma   90.00
#
_symmetry.space_group_name_H-M   'P 1'
#
loop_
_entity.id
_entity.type
_entity.pdbx_description
1 polymer ?
#
loop_
_entity_poly.entity_id
_entity_poly.type
_entity_poly.pdbx_seq_one_letter_code
_entity_poly.pdbx_strand_id
1 'polypeptide(L)'
;MGVDTNYRIFALCPGWRECDFSLLLYLTQTGRMARMPYFFWILVPEDTKGILGEPILVDTGFLEGECKSRYPGFEDFRRPRDLLEPFDIEPSGVRRVILSHLHWDHFSASRLYPEANFYLQKKELEFWRGNKSD
;
A
#
# COMPACT_ATOMS: atom_id res chain seq x y z
N MET A 1 -26.42 14.22 13.60
CA MET A 1 -25.88 13.11 14.41
C MET A 1 -24.90 12.37 13.52
N GLY A 2 -23.61 12.39 13.87
CA GLY A 2 -22.61 11.58 13.15
C GLY A 2 -22.95 10.11 13.36
N VAL A 3 -22.98 9.33 12.28
CA VAL A 3 -23.07 7.89 12.37
C VAL A 3 -21.70 7.44 12.86
N ASP A 4 -21.62 6.82 14.04
CA ASP A 4 -20.39 6.19 14.50
C ASP A 4 -20.08 5.04 13.53
N THR A 5 -19.09 5.25 12.68
CA THR A 5 -18.63 4.24 11.73
C THR A 5 -17.35 3.65 12.27
N ASN A 6 -17.37 2.37 12.57
CA ASN A 6 -16.16 1.61 12.87
C ASN A 6 -15.47 1.17 11.58
N TYR A 7 -14.19 0.85 11.67
CA TYR A 7 -13.43 0.32 10.54
C TYR A 7 -12.73 -0.96 10.95
N ARG A 8 -12.87 -1.99 10.12
CA ARG A 8 -11.97 -3.14 10.16
C ARG A 8 -10.76 -2.81 9.29
N ILE A 9 -9.57 -3.04 9.83
CA ILE A 9 -8.32 -2.72 9.15
C ILE A 9 -7.55 -4.02 8.91
N PHE A 10 -7.18 -4.25 7.64
CA PHE A 10 -6.42 -5.43 7.24
C PHE A 10 -5.12 -5.00 6.59
N ALA A 11 -4.01 -5.58 7.06
CA ALA A 11 -2.70 -5.42 6.45
C ALA A 11 -2.51 -6.49 5.37
N LEU A 12 -2.25 -6.08 4.15
CA LEU A 12 -1.98 -6.96 3.02
C LEU A 12 -0.48 -6.90 2.70
N CYS A 13 0.17 -8.07 2.71
CA CYS A 13 1.61 -8.17 2.49
C CYS A 13 1.92 -8.72 1.09
N PRO A 14 2.33 -7.88 0.12
CA PRO A 14 2.74 -8.32 -1.20
C PRO A 14 4.03 -9.13 -1.24
N GLY A 15 4.77 -9.17 -0.14
CA GLY A 15 6.01 -9.91 -0.04
C GLY A 15 7.01 -9.17 0.86
N TRP A 16 8.25 -9.64 0.85
CA TRP A 16 9.30 -9.12 1.72
C TRP A 16 10.69 -9.26 1.07
N ARG A 17 11.65 -8.56 1.62
CA ARG A 17 13.06 -8.73 1.29
C ARG A 17 13.92 -8.76 2.52
N GLU A 18 15.10 -9.32 2.40
CA GLU A 18 16.13 -9.11 3.41
C GLU A 18 16.81 -7.75 3.22
N CYS A 19 17.11 -7.09 4.30
CA CYS A 19 17.89 -5.86 4.30
C CYS A 19 18.74 -5.77 5.57
N ASP A 20 19.79 -4.96 5.51
CA ASP A 20 20.56 -4.64 6.70
C ASP A 20 19.68 -3.89 7.71
N PHE A 21 19.75 -4.30 8.96
CA PHE A 21 18.91 -3.74 10.03
C PHE A 21 19.12 -2.24 10.22
N SER A 22 20.30 -1.73 9.88
CA SER A 22 20.62 -0.28 9.94
C SER A 22 19.77 0.56 8.98
N LEU A 23 19.12 -0.05 7.97
CA LEU A 23 18.14 0.63 7.12
C LEU A 23 16.80 0.86 7.82
N LEU A 24 16.48 0.03 8.80
CA LEU A 24 15.25 0.14 9.59
C LEU A 24 15.44 1.05 10.80
N LEU A 25 16.60 0.94 11.44
CA LEU A 25 16.99 1.76 12.57
C LEU A 25 18.37 2.34 12.33
N TYR A 26 18.41 3.62 12.03
CA TYR A 26 19.61 4.34 11.58
C TYR A 26 20.86 4.01 12.42
N LEU A 27 21.89 3.54 11.75
CA LEU A 27 23.20 3.16 12.31
C LEU A 27 23.19 2.15 13.47
N THR A 28 22.11 1.40 13.66
CA THR A 28 22.07 0.33 14.67
C THR A 28 22.24 -1.04 14.03
N GLN A 29 22.97 -1.93 14.70
CA GLN A 29 23.14 -3.33 14.32
C GLN A 29 23.55 -3.55 12.86
N THR A 30 24.45 -2.70 12.34
CA THR A 30 25.00 -2.80 10.98
C THR A 30 25.57 -4.20 10.74
N GLY A 31 25.28 -4.80 9.61
CA GLY A 31 25.66 -6.17 9.24
C GLY A 31 24.69 -7.25 9.73
N ARG A 32 23.68 -6.92 10.55
CA ARG A 32 22.60 -7.83 10.88
C ARG A 32 21.51 -7.75 9.83
N MET A 33 21.16 -8.89 9.23
CA MET A 33 20.05 -8.97 8.28
C MET A 33 18.71 -9.09 9.00
N ALA A 34 17.69 -8.44 8.43
CA ALA A 34 16.32 -8.48 8.90
C ALA A 34 15.35 -8.60 7.71
N ARG A 35 14.24 -9.29 7.93
CA ARG A 35 13.13 -9.33 6.97
C ARG A 35 12.34 -8.03 7.06
N MET A 36 12.20 -7.37 5.92
CA MET A 36 11.40 -6.16 5.78
C MET A 36 10.17 -6.49 4.92
N PRO A 37 8.98 -6.68 5.52
CA PRO A 37 7.75 -6.86 4.79
C PRO A 37 7.27 -5.53 4.22
N TYR A 38 6.57 -5.61 3.10
CA TYR A 38 5.87 -4.48 2.49
C TYR A 38 4.38 -4.61 2.75
N PHE A 39 3.67 -3.49 2.90
CA PHE A 39 2.24 -3.51 3.19
C PHE A 39 1.49 -2.46 2.39
N PHE A 40 0.26 -2.79 2.05
CA PHE A 40 -0.83 -1.86 1.80
C PHE A 40 -2.05 -2.34 2.59
N TRP A 41 -3.09 -1.53 2.69
CA TRP A 41 -4.14 -1.78 3.68
C TRP A 41 -5.52 -1.68 3.08
N ILE A 42 -6.46 -2.42 3.66
CA ILE A 42 -7.90 -2.26 3.43
C ILE A 42 -8.54 -1.74 4.71
N LEU A 43 -9.34 -0.69 4.56
CA LEU A 43 -10.24 -0.18 5.60
C LEU A 43 -11.68 -0.51 5.15
N VAL A 44 -12.34 -1.37 5.88
CA VAL A 44 -13.74 -1.74 5.60
C VAL A 44 -14.61 -1.04 6.65
N PRO A 45 -15.40 -0.03 6.26
CA PRO A 45 -16.31 0.61 7.20
C PRO A 45 -17.42 -0.36 7.58
N GLU A 46 -17.79 -0.35 8.85
CA GLU A 46 -18.86 -1.17 9.42
C GLU A 46 -19.81 -0.28 10.21
N ASP A 47 -21.09 -0.31 9.89
CA ASP A 47 -22.09 0.44 10.63
C ASP A 47 -22.43 -0.22 11.99
N THR A 48 -23.25 0.45 12.78
CA THR A 48 -23.69 -0.05 14.09
C THR A 48 -24.50 -1.36 14.04
N LYS A 49 -24.93 -1.78 12.84
CA LYS A 49 -25.66 -3.05 12.60
C LYS A 49 -24.77 -4.14 12.03
N GLY A 50 -23.46 -3.87 11.86
CA GLY A 50 -22.50 -4.79 11.26
C GLY A 50 -22.57 -4.86 9.73
N ILE A 51 -23.26 -3.90 9.09
CA ILE A 51 -23.30 -3.82 7.63
C ILE A 51 -22.01 -3.20 7.13
N LEU A 52 -21.31 -3.93 6.25
CA LEU A 52 -20.06 -3.48 5.66
C LEU A 52 -20.34 -2.49 4.53
N GLY A 53 -19.60 -1.38 4.54
CA GLY A 53 -19.62 -0.39 3.46
C GLY A 53 -18.52 -0.63 2.42
N GLU A 54 -18.41 0.29 1.45
CA GLU A 54 -17.38 0.22 0.43
C GLU A 54 -15.98 0.31 1.01
N PRO A 55 -15.06 -0.59 0.63
CA PRO A 55 -13.69 -0.58 1.12
C PRO A 55 -12.93 0.67 0.64
N ILE A 56 -12.00 1.10 1.48
CA ILE A 56 -11.02 2.13 1.15
C ILE A 56 -9.66 1.47 1.19
N LEU A 57 -8.84 1.63 0.16
CA LEU A 57 -7.46 1.22 0.21
C LEU A 57 -6.59 2.34 0.81
N VAL A 58 -5.56 1.95 1.54
CA VAL A 58 -4.44 2.81 1.88
C VAL A 58 -3.21 2.24 1.20
N ASP A 59 -2.67 3.02 0.27
CA ASP A 59 -1.66 2.64 -0.71
C ASP A 59 -2.17 1.58 -1.71
N THR A 60 -1.38 1.30 -2.74
CA THR A 60 -1.79 0.42 -3.84
C THR A 60 -1.05 -0.91 -3.86
N GLY A 61 0.02 -1.02 -3.09
CA GLY A 61 1.04 -2.02 -3.35
C GLY A 61 1.82 -1.72 -4.63
N PHE A 62 2.42 -2.74 -5.21
CA PHE A 62 3.30 -2.63 -6.37
C PHE A 62 3.20 -3.87 -7.28
N LEU A 63 3.81 -3.75 -8.46
CA LEU A 63 3.84 -4.81 -9.45
C LEU A 63 5.14 -5.61 -9.38
N GLU A 64 5.09 -6.86 -9.79
CA GLU A 64 6.23 -7.79 -9.74
C GLU A 64 7.48 -7.25 -10.46
N GLY A 65 7.30 -6.69 -11.65
CA GLY A 65 8.40 -6.10 -12.42
C GLY A 65 9.09 -4.94 -11.71
N GLU A 66 8.34 -4.14 -10.94
CA GLU A 66 8.88 -3.03 -10.17
C GLU A 66 9.74 -3.52 -9.00
N CYS A 67 9.27 -4.50 -8.23
CA CYS A 67 10.04 -4.99 -7.10
C CYS A 67 11.27 -5.80 -7.53
N LYS A 68 11.14 -6.66 -8.54
CA LYS A 68 12.27 -7.47 -9.03
C LYS A 68 13.37 -6.65 -9.70
N SER A 69 13.02 -5.57 -10.39
CA SER A 69 14.01 -4.67 -10.98
C SER A 69 14.83 -3.91 -9.94
N ARG A 70 14.22 -3.58 -8.80
CA ARG A 70 14.87 -2.83 -7.69
C ARG A 70 15.60 -3.76 -6.71
N TYR A 71 15.00 -4.90 -6.44
CA TYR A 71 15.45 -5.86 -5.43
C TYR A 71 15.37 -7.28 -5.98
N PRO A 72 16.42 -7.80 -6.65
CA PRO A 72 16.44 -9.16 -7.20
C PRO A 72 16.18 -10.26 -6.15
N GLY A 73 16.48 -9.99 -4.88
CA GLY A 73 16.22 -10.90 -3.75
C GLY A 73 14.85 -10.69 -3.07
N PHE A 74 13.86 -10.12 -3.78
CA PHE A 74 12.50 -10.00 -3.26
C PHE A 74 11.82 -11.37 -3.24
N GLU A 75 11.20 -11.72 -2.12
CA GLU A 75 10.64 -13.05 -1.85
C GLU A 75 9.13 -13.01 -1.63
N ASP A 76 8.48 -14.16 -1.90
CA ASP A 76 7.06 -14.42 -1.69
C ASP A 76 6.12 -13.38 -2.32
N PHE A 77 6.49 -12.87 -3.50
CA PHE A 77 5.67 -11.87 -4.17
C PHE A 77 4.26 -12.40 -4.45
N ARG A 78 3.27 -11.64 -3.99
CA ARG A 78 1.86 -11.82 -4.29
C ARG A 78 1.27 -10.56 -4.91
N ARG A 79 0.56 -10.73 -6.01
CA ARG A 79 -0.06 -9.60 -6.70
C ARG A 79 -1.10 -8.92 -5.81
N PRO A 80 -1.24 -7.59 -5.86
CA PRO A 80 -2.29 -6.88 -5.12
C PRO A 80 -3.69 -7.47 -5.36
N ARG A 81 -4.01 -7.87 -6.60
CA ARG A 81 -5.27 -8.53 -6.93
C ARG A 81 -5.51 -9.81 -6.11
N ASP A 82 -4.51 -10.68 -6.02
CA ASP A 82 -4.61 -11.96 -5.34
C ASP A 82 -4.79 -11.77 -3.80
N LEU A 83 -4.28 -10.65 -3.29
CA LEU A 83 -4.44 -10.26 -1.88
C LEU A 83 -5.82 -9.65 -1.58
N LEU A 84 -6.49 -9.10 -2.58
CA LEU A 84 -7.83 -8.52 -2.46
C LEU A 84 -8.94 -9.59 -2.66
N GLU A 85 -8.66 -10.67 -3.39
CA GLU A 85 -9.61 -11.74 -3.68
C GLU A 85 -10.31 -12.32 -2.44
N PRO A 86 -9.62 -12.61 -1.31
CA PRO A 86 -10.27 -13.14 -0.10
C PRO A 86 -11.32 -12.21 0.52
N PHE A 87 -11.34 -10.95 0.10
CA PHE A 87 -12.29 -9.93 0.56
C PHE A 87 -13.40 -9.66 -0.46
N ASP A 88 -13.44 -10.44 -1.56
CA ASP A 88 -14.35 -10.22 -2.69
C ASP A 88 -14.22 -8.81 -3.30
N ILE A 89 -12.98 -8.29 -3.33
CA ILE A 89 -12.66 -6.96 -3.86
C ILE A 89 -11.94 -7.11 -5.20
N GLU A 90 -12.65 -6.75 -6.29
CA GLU A 90 -12.01 -6.58 -7.58
C GLU A 90 -11.33 -5.21 -7.65
N PRO A 91 -10.05 -5.12 -8.08
CA PRO A 91 -9.34 -3.84 -8.17
C PRO A 91 -10.06 -2.78 -8.99
N SER A 92 -10.70 -3.16 -10.10
CA SER A 92 -11.50 -2.24 -10.94
C SER A 92 -12.75 -1.70 -10.25
N GLY A 93 -13.23 -2.36 -9.19
CA GLY A 93 -14.36 -1.92 -8.38
C GLY A 93 -13.99 -0.95 -7.24
N VAL A 94 -12.72 -0.79 -6.94
CA VAL A 94 -12.25 0.12 -5.88
C VAL A 94 -12.53 1.56 -6.27
N ARG A 95 -13.17 2.32 -5.39
CA ARG A 95 -13.56 3.72 -5.63
C ARG A 95 -12.71 4.75 -4.87
N ARG A 96 -12.02 4.33 -3.82
CA ARG A 96 -11.26 5.24 -2.96
C ARG A 96 -9.92 4.63 -2.57
N VAL A 97 -8.85 5.40 -2.84
CA VAL A 97 -7.49 5.06 -2.44
C VAL A 97 -6.86 6.25 -1.74
N ILE A 98 -6.41 6.06 -0.53
CA ILE A 98 -5.61 7.05 0.20
C ILE A 98 -4.15 6.68 -0.01
N LEU A 99 -3.35 7.61 -0.53
CA LEU A 99 -1.91 7.42 -0.67
C LEU A 99 -1.19 8.05 0.52
N SER A 100 -0.42 7.24 1.22
CA SER A 100 0.43 7.73 2.30
C SER A 100 1.54 8.64 1.75
N HIS A 101 2.17 8.21 0.65
CA HIS A 101 3.18 8.95 -0.11
C HIS A 101 3.39 8.30 -1.49
N LEU A 102 4.27 8.89 -2.33
CA LEU A 102 4.45 8.48 -3.74
C LEU A 102 5.70 7.63 -3.99
N HIS A 103 6.25 6.94 -2.99
CA HIS A 103 7.26 5.93 -3.26
C HIS A 103 6.68 4.76 -4.06
N TRP A 104 7.55 4.10 -4.83
CA TRP A 104 7.16 3.06 -5.77
C TRP A 104 6.34 1.92 -5.14
N ASP A 105 6.68 1.51 -3.92
CA ASP A 105 6.04 0.41 -3.18
C ASP A 105 4.65 0.77 -2.63
N HIS A 106 4.29 2.05 -2.65
CA HIS A 106 3.00 2.55 -2.22
C HIS A 106 2.07 2.96 -3.36
N PHE A 107 2.65 3.31 -4.52
CA PHE A 107 1.88 3.93 -5.61
C PHE A 107 1.96 3.19 -6.96
N SER A 108 2.95 2.33 -7.22
CA SER A 108 3.19 1.85 -8.59
C SER A 108 2.12 0.93 -9.15
N ALA A 109 1.28 0.30 -8.30
CA ALA A 109 0.14 -0.49 -8.75
C ALA A 109 -1.13 0.34 -8.98
N SER A 110 -1.09 1.68 -8.95
CA SER A 110 -2.26 2.56 -9.10
C SER A 110 -3.11 2.30 -10.34
N ARG A 111 -2.50 1.86 -11.43
CA ARG A 111 -3.19 1.50 -12.68
C ARG A 111 -4.16 0.31 -12.55
N LEU A 112 -4.07 -0.48 -11.48
CA LEU A 112 -5.03 -1.56 -11.22
C LEU A 112 -6.39 -1.02 -10.76
N TYR A 113 -6.46 0.24 -10.36
CA TYR A 113 -7.64 0.88 -9.78
C TYR A 113 -8.16 2.03 -10.65
N PRO A 114 -8.60 1.74 -11.89
CA PRO A 114 -8.92 2.79 -12.90
C PRO A 114 -10.09 3.67 -12.50
N GLU A 115 -10.99 3.17 -11.65
CA GLU A 115 -12.19 3.88 -11.23
C GLU A 115 -12.02 4.58 -9.86
N ALA A 116 -10.81 4.53 -9.29
CA ALA A 116 -10.58 5.08 -7.97
C ALA A 116 -10.28 6.58 -7.99
N ASN A 117 -10.84 7.28 -7.01
CA ASN A 117 -10.37 8.60 -6.62
C ASN A 117 -9.19 8.43 -5.67
N PHE A 118 -8.07 9.06 -6.01
CA PHE A 118 -6.85 9.04 -5.20
C PHE A 118 -6.78 10.28 -4.31
N TYR A 119 -6.57 10.06 -3.02
CA TYR A 119 -6.42 11.10 -2.01
C TYR A 119 -4.97 11.12 -1.53
N LEU A 120 -4.32 12.26 -1.67
CA LEU A 120 -2.91 12.45 -1.35
C LEU A 120 -2.71 13.79 -0.64
N GLN A 121 -1.75 13.85 0.27
CA GLN A 121 -1.34 15.11 0.88
C GLN A 121 -0.79 16.08 -0.19
N LYS A 122 -1.28 17.32 -0.16
CA LYS A 122 -0.86 18.36 -1.11
C LYS A 122 0.67 18.55 -1.12
N LYS A 123 1.31 18.55 0.05
CA LYS A 123 2.76 18.71 0.18
C LYS A 123 3.54 17.59 -0.50
N GLU A 124 3.06 16.37 -0.42
CA GLU A 124 3.66 15.22 -1.09
C GLU A 124 3.62 15.40 -2.62
N LEU A 125 2.47 15.79 -3.14
CA LEU A 125 2.32 16.05 -4.57
C LEU A 125 3.21 17.21 -5.04
N GLU A 126 3.31 18.28 -4.25
CA GLU A 126 4.17 19.44 -4.55
C GLU A 126 5.65 19.05 -4.55
N PHE A 127 6.08 18.24 -3.57
CA PHE A 127 7.45 17.72 -3.51
C PHE A 127 7.83 16.98 -4.80
N TRP A 128 7.01 16.02 -5.23
CA TRP A 128 7.30 15.25 -6.45
C TRP A 128 7.18 16.06 -7.75
N ARG A 129 6.35 17.10 -7.78
CA ARG A 129 6.27 18.02 -8.91
C ARG A 129 7.45 18.98 -8.97
N GLY A 130 7.95 19.42 -7.83
CA GLY A 130 9.09 20.34 -7.72
C GLY A 130 10.44 19.70 -8.06
N ASN A 131 10.59 18.40 -7.82
CA ASN A 131 11.81 17.64 -8.13
C ASN A 131 11.97 17.26 -9.62
N LYS A 132 11.26 17.92 -10.53
CA LYS A 132 11.49 17.83 -11.98
C LYS A 132 12.57 18.78 -12.48
N SER A 133 13.57 19.08 -11.70
CA SER A 133 14.77 19.77 -12.15
C SER A 133 15.95 18.82 -11.99
N ASP A 134 16.47 18.44 -13.14
CA ASP A 134 17.73 17.79 -13.51
C ASP A 134 17.63 16.34 -13.88
#